data_f5ff2d5c16778b2d44211f495fbf0ef0
#
_entry.id   f5ff2d5c16778b2d44211f495fbf0ef0
#
_cell.length_a   1.000
_cell.length_b   1.000
_cell.length_c   1.000
_cell.angle_alpha   90.00
_cell.angle_beta   90.00
_cell.angle_gamma   90.00
#
_symmetry.space_group_name_H-M   'P 1'
#
loop_
_entity.id
_entity.type
_entity.pdbx_description
1 polymer ?
#
loop_
_entity_poly.entity_id
_entity_poly.type
_entity_poly.pdbx_seq_one_letter_code
_entity_poly.pdbx_strand_id
1 'polypeptide(L)'
;MKKILLSITFALMGIVSGFAAKAYSGIVTVTQSDGTELNVRIYGDEHFNWLTTEDGVLLVKEGNNYYIAETTSYGTLKATKFIAHNANKRVSAEIKAIKKQNHSRFRSYAIEQASTAKAMGTGNNGVKYFPHSGSPKALVILVEFSDTTFQSGEKAKTVFEHFLKGNVEDALPDGYEAYTGSYMNKNLRNKGSVSDYFYDMSKGAYTPLFDVVGPYKLNHSSLYYGQGDKDNTDALVSDACKAADKDVDFSRYDADGDGMVDLVYIIYAGYPASMSGNPNDIWPQSGPGNGSFGTYDGKQVCRFGVHAELNFGWALNQKNGFLLSGIGLFCHEFSHTLGLPDLYPTVDASKVDNQNPEMWDLMDGGEYTYNGGYCPTPYSPWELDVMGWTSPVEL
;
A
#
# COMPACT_ATOMS: atom_id res chain seq x y z
N MET A 1 2.56 -59.54 -2.81
CA MET A 1 3.06 -58.23 -3.29
C MET A 1 1.93 -57.24 -3.14
N LYS A 2 1.93 -56.44 -2.05
CA LYS A 2 0.95 -55.39 -1.80
C LYS A 2 1.45 -54.12 -2.49
N LYS A 3 0.71 -53.59 -3.47
CA LYS A 3 0.94 -52.29 -4.07
C LYS A 3 0.46 -51.20 -3.10
N ILE A 4 1.41 -50.43 -2.57
CA ILE A 4 1.09 -49.22 -1.80
C ILE A 4 0.82 -48.14 -2.83
N LEU A 5 -0.43 -47.69 -2.91
CA LEU A 5 -0.84 -46.53 -3.69
C LEU A 5 -0.53 -45.29 -2.85
N LEU A 6 0.53 -44.56 -3.21
CA LEU A 6 0.88 -43.29 -2.58
C LEU A 6 0.02 -42.22 -3.23
N SER A 7 -1.07 -41.82 -2.56
CA SER A 7 -1.88 -40.66 -2.93
C SER A 7 -1.10 -39.40 -2.55
N ILE A 8 -0.49 -38.74 -3.53
CA ILE A 8 0.05 -37.40 -3.38
C ILE A 8 -1.16 -36.45 -3.49
N THR A 9 -1.67 -36.02 -2.36
CA THR A 9 -2.61 -34.91 -2.31
C THR A 9 -1.81 -33.61 -2.53
N PHE A 10 -1.81 -33.12 -3.76
CA PHE A 10 -1.40 -31.74 -4.01
C PHE A 10 -2.43 -30.83 -3.35
N ALA A 11 -2.11 -30.27 -2.19
CA ALA A 11 -2.80 -29.10 -1.70
C ALA A 11 -2.47 -27.97 -2.67
N LEU A 12 -3.40 -27.65 -3.58
CA LEU A 12 -3.38 -26.36 -4.28
C LEU A 12 -3.63 -25.31 -3.18
N MET A 13 -2.57 -24.77 -2.63
CA MET A 13 -2.63 -23.46 -1.97
C MET A 13 -2.87 -22.44 -3.09
N GLY A 14 -4.12 -22.06 -3.29
CA GLY A 14 -4.47 -20.93 -4.12
C GLY A 14 -3.90 -19.67 -3.45
N ILE A 15 -2.87 -19.10 -4.02
CA ILE A 15 -2.39 -17.77 -3.63
C ILE A 15 -3.43 -16.79 -4.19
N VAL A 16 -4.11 -16.08 -3.32
CA VAL A 16 -5.03 -15.00 -3.68
C VAL A 16 -4.21 -13.73 -3.62
N SER A 17 -4.08 -13.05 -4.73
CA SER A 17 -3.45 -11.74 -4.78
C SER A 17 -4.41 -10.71 -4.19
N GLY A 18 -3.98 -9.95 -3.19
CA GLY A 18 -4.53 -8.66 -2.88
C GLY A 18 -4.37 -7.71 -4.09
N PHE A 19 -5.08 -6.62 -4.07
CA PHE A 19 -4.81 -5.46 -4.91
C PHE A 19 -3.99 -4.49 -4.06
N ALA A 20 -3.04 -3.77 -4.67
CA ALA A 20 -2.23 -2.82 -3.95
C ALA A 20 -1.82 -1.63 -4.79
N ALA A 21 -1.48 -0.57 -4.08
CA ALA A 21 -1.05 0.67 -4.64
C ALA A 21 0.15 0.50 -5.58
N LYS A 22 0.10 1.20 -6.69
CA LYS A 22 1.26 1.40 -7.56
C LYS A 22 2.36 2.14 -6.81
N ALA A 23 3.61 1.87 -7.16
CA ALA A 23 4.74 2.65 -6.67
C ALA A 23 4.58 4.14 -7.02
N TYR A 24 4.89 5.01 -6.07
CA TYR A 24 4.91 6.45 -6.29
C TYR A 24 5.89 6.83 -7.40
N SER A 25 5.40 7.46 -8.46
CA SER A 25 6.18 7.77 -9.67
C SER A 25 7.20 8.91 -9.48
N GLY A 26 7.13 9.64 -8.39
CA GLY A 26 8.04 10.74 -8.08
C GLY A 26 9.44 10.30 -7.64
N ILE A 27 10.28 11.27 -7.32
CA ILE A 27 11.61 11.03 -6.77
C ILE A 27 11.51 11.04 -5.25
N VAL A 28 12.09 10.02 -4.62
CA VAL A 28 12.23 9.93 -3.18
C VAL A 28 13.71 10.11 -2.80
N THR A 29 14.00 11.00 -1.85
CA THR A 29 15.35 11.15 -1.33
C THR A 29 15.55 10.26 -0.12
N VAL A 30 16.55 9.39 -0.17
CA VAL A 30 16.93 8.47 0.91
C VAL A 30 18.30 8.84 1.47
N THR A 31 18.51 8.62 2.78
CA THR A 31 19.80 8.85 3.43
C THR A 31 20.48 7.50 3.67
N GLN A 32 21.74 7.40 3.27
CA GLN A 32 22.56 6.19 3.41
C GLN A 32 23.37 6.21 4.72
N SER A 33 23.97 5.08 5.10
CA SER A 33 24.69 4.94 6.37
C SER A 33 25.89 5.85 6.52
N ASP A 34 26.47 6.34 5.40
CA ASP A 34 27.58 7.28 5.37
C ASP A 34 27.12 8.76 5.40
N GLY A 35 25.80 8.99 5.54
CA GLY A 35 25.19 10.32 5.55
C GLY A 35 24.99 10.92 4.17
N THR A 36 25.27 10.19 3.08
CA THR A 36 24.99 10.69 1.73
C THR A 36 23.51 10.56 1.39
N GLU A 37 22.99 11.51 0.60
CA GLU A 37 21.65 11.47 0.07
C GLU A 37 21.64 10.91 -1.35
N LEU A 38 20.72 10.01 -1.62
CA LEU A 38 20.49 9.42 -2.92
C LEU A 38 19.03 9.66 -3.35
N ASN A 39 18.85 10.15 -4.58
CA ASN A 39 17.55 10.26 -5.21
C ASN A 39 17.20 8.94 -5.89
N VAL A 40 16.10 8.33 -5.47
CA VAL A 40 15.62 7.05 -5.99
C VAL A 40 14.24 7.19 -6.61
N ARG A 41 13.95 6.31 -7.57
CA ARG A 41 12.60 6.06 -8.08
C ARG A 41 12.22 4.64 -7.73
N ILE A 42 10.96 4.47 -7.34
CA ILE A 42 10.35 3.18 -7.08
C ILE A 42 9.51 2.82 -8.31
N TYR A 43 9.49 1.56 -8.68
CA TYR A 43 8.68 1.03 -9.78
C TYR A 43 7.99 -0.25 -9.33
N GLY A 44 6.86 -0.56 -9.97
CA GLY A 44 6.11 -1.79 -9.73
C GLY A 44 4.99 -1.62 -8.72
N ASP A 45 4.64 -2.73 -8.13
CA ASP A 45 3.55 -2.90 -7.18
C ASP A 45 3.97 -3.91 -6.07
N GLU A 46 3.04 -4.39 -5.27
CA GLU A 46 3.29 -5.38 -4.21
C GLU A 46 3.80 -6.71 -4.73
N HIS A 47 3.49 -7.05 -5.99
CA HIS A 47 3.87 -8.33 -6.58
C HIS A 47 5.30 -8.33 -7.07
N PHE A 48 5.72 -7.22 -7.68
CA PHE A 48 7.09 -7.05 -8.14
C PHE A 48 7.48 -5.58 -8.21
N ASN A 49 8.47 -5.19 -7.43
CA ASN A 49 8.97 -3.82 -7.39
C ASN A 49 10.50 -3.77 -7.49
N TRP A 50 11.02 -2.62 -7.90
CA TRP A 50 12.46 -2.37 -7.97
C TRP A 50 12.79 -0.90 -7.83
N LEU A 51 14.06 -0.61 -7.62
CA LEU A 51 14.58 0.73 -7.40
C LEU A 51 15.57 1.12 -8.49
N THR A 52 15.55 2.40 -8.86
CA THR A 52 16.61 3.02 -9.67
C THR A 52 17.06 4.33 -9.05
N THR A 53 18.19 4.86 -9.48
CA THR A 53 18.48 6.28 -9.30
C THR A 53 17.58 7.13 -10.19
N GLU A 54 17.56 8.44 -9.98
CA GLU A 54 16.83 9.40 -10.82
C GLU A 54 17.13 9.26 -12.32
N ASP A 55 18.38 8.95 -12.68
CA ASP A 55 18.84 8.73 -14.05
C ASP A 55 18.80 7.26 -14.50
N GLY A 56 18.06 6.40 -13.79
CA GLY A 56 17.69 5.07 -14.23
C GLY A 56 18.70 3.95 -13.93
N VAL A 57 19.70 4.16 -13.09
CA VAL A 57 20.64 3.09 -12.68
C VAL A 57 19.94 2.12 -11.75
N LEU A 58 19.91 0.83 -12.09
CA LEU A 58 19.30 -0.22 -11.28
C LEU A 58 20.02 -0.37 -9.93
N LEU A 59 19.25 -0.51 -8.86
CA LEU A 59 19.73 -0.54 -7.49
C LEU A 59 19.28 -1.81 -6.76
N VAL A 60 20.06 -2.20 -5.74
CA VAL A 60 19.67 -3.18 -4.72
C VAL A 60 19.89 -2.53 -3.35
N LYS A 61 18.91 -2.64 -2.47
CA LYS A 61 19.02 -2.17 -1.09
C LYS A 61 19.50 -3.33 -0.19
N GLU A 62 20.59 -3.10 0.54
CA GLU A 62 21.07 -3.99 1.60
C GLU A 62 21.36 -3.19 2.87
N GLY A 63 20.72 -3.55 3.97
CA GLY A 63 20.78 -2.76 5.21
C GLY A 63 20.32 -1.32 4.97
N ASN A 64 21.12 -0.35 5.38
CA ASN A 64 20.81 1.09 5.23
C ASN A 64 21.44 1.71 3.97
N ASN A 65 21.93 0.90 3.04
CA ASN A 65 22.58 1.40 1.83
C ASN A 65 21.91 0.89 0.55
N TYR A 66 22.09 1.66 -0.51
CA TYR A 66 21.67 1.33 -1.86
C TYR A 66 22.91 1.08 -2.71
N TYR A 67 22.98 -0.08 -3.32
CA TYR A 67 24.13 -0.49 -4.11
C TYR A 67 23.79 -0.48 -5.60
N ILE A 68 24.76 -0.13 -6.42
CA ILE A 68 24.63 -0.33 -7.87
C ILE A 68 24.42 -1.82 -8.12
N ALA A 69 23.35 -2.15 -8.84
CA ALA A 69 23.00 -3.54 -9.14
C ALA A 69 23.87 -4.11 -10.28
N GLU A 70 24.13 -5.41 -10.22
CA GLU A 70 24.57 -6.23 -11.33
C GLU A 70 23.39 -7.07 -11.82
N THR A 71 23.14 -7.09 -13.14
CA THR A 71 22.13 -7.96 -13.73
C THR A 71 22.70 -9.36 -13.95
N THR A 72 22.10 -10.36 -13.32
CA THR A 72 22.55 -11.76 -13.45
C THR A 72 22.22 -12.34 -14.84
N SER A 73 22.70 -13.56 -15.12
CA SER A 73 22.33 -14.27 -16.35
C SER A 73 20.83 -14.60 -16.44
N TYR A 74 20.12 -14.64 -15.32
CA TYR A 74 18.67 -14.90 -15.23
C TYR A 74 17.83 -13.63 -15.25
N GLY A 75 18.45 -12.45 -15.29
CA GLY A 75 17.72 -11.17 -15.25
C GLY A 75 17.51 -10.59 -13.85
N THR A 76 17.77 -11.34 -12.79
CA THR A 76 17.66 -10.84 -11.41
C THR A 76 18.72 -9.78 -11.10
N LEU A 77 18.48 -8.98 -10.07
CA LEU A 77 19.43 -7.98 -9.58
C LEU A 77 20.22 -8.52 -8.40
N LYS A 78 21.51 -8.20 -8.36
CA LYS A 78 22.40 -8.51 -7.23
C LYS A 78 23.20 -7.25 -6.87
N ALA A 79 23.37 -6.99 -5.59
CA ALA A 79 24.17 -5.86 -5.13
C ALA A 79 25.65 -6.06 -5.53
N THR A 80 26.25 -5.00 -6.05
CA THR A 80 27.71 -4.91 -6.17
C THR A 80 28.30 -4.36 -4.86
N LYS A 81 29.60 -4.24 -4.78
CA LYS A 81 30.27 -3.59 -3.63
C LYS A 81 30.20 -2.05 -3.63
N PHE A 82 29.59 -1.46 -4.63
CA PHE A 82 29.58 0.01 -4.81
C PHE A 82 28.27 0.60 -4.29
N ILE A 83 28.38 1.36 -3.21
CA ILE A 83 27.27 2.23 -2.74
C ILE A 83 26.94 3.19 -3.87
N ALA A 84 25.66 3.39 -4.16
CA ALA A 84 25.21 4.22 -5.26
C ALA A 84 25.22 5.71 -4.87
N HIS A 85 25.56 6.55 -5.83
CA HIS A 85 25.51 8.01 -5.68
C HIS A 85 24.70 8.64 -6.81
N ASN A 86 24.19 9.84 -6.56
CA ASN A 86 23.58 10.68 -7.60
C ASN A 86 24.60 10.94 -8.73
N ALA A 87 24.12 11.11 -9.96
CA ALA A 87 24.93 11.15 -11.18
C ALA A 87 26.15 12.08 -11.09
N ASN A 88 25.98 13.24 -10.46
CA ASN A 88 27.02 14.26 -10.30
C ASN A 88 28.07 13.97 -9.21
N LYS A 89 27.89 12.88 -8.43
CA LYS A 89 28.81 12.50 -7.34
C LYS A 89 29.49 11.14 -7.58
N ARG A 90 29.26 10.50 -8.73
CA ARG A 90 29.80 9.15 -9.05
C ARG A 90 31.29 9.16 -9.32
N VAL A 91 31.96 8.15 -8.80
CA VAL A 91 33.36 7.88 -9.11
C VAL A 91 33.51 6.94 -10.31
N SER A 92 34.70 6.89 -10.93
CA SER A 92 34.96 6.10 -12.14
C SER A 92 34.66 4.61 -11.98
N ALA A 93 34.78 4.06 -10.77
CA ALA A 93 34.51 2.65 -10.50
C ALA A 93 32.99 2.33 -10.58
N GLU A 94 32.15 3.24 -10.05
CA GLU A 94 30.70 3.13 -10.14
C GLU A 94 30.23 3.24 -11.60
N ILE A 95 30.77 4.19 -12.37
CA ILE A 95 30.46 4.34 -13.81
C ILE A 95 30.80 3.06 -14.58
N LYS A 96 31.90 2.38 -14.22
CA LYS A 96 32.25 1.09 -14.84
C LYS A 96 31.28 -0.03 -14.45
N ALA A 97 30.76 -0.04 -13.24
CA ALA A 97 29.76 -1.01 -12.80
C ALA A 97 28.43 -0.77 -13.50
N ILE A 98 27.97 0.48 -13.57
CA ILE A 98 26.73 0.89 -14.24
C ILE A 98 26.73 0.45 -15.73
N LYS A 99 27.84 0.64 -16.45
CA LYS A 99 27.94 0.21 -17.86
C LYS A 99 27.78 -1.29 -18.09
N LYS A 100 27.85 -2.11 -17.05
CA LYS A 100 27.64 -3.55 -17.13
C LYS A 100 26.19 -3.98 -16.90
N GLN A 101 25.34 -3.07 -16.45
CA GLN A 101 23.93 -3.37 -16.26
C GLN A 101 23.27 -3.75 -17.59
N ASN A 102 22.46 -4.80 -17.59
CA ASN A 102 21.69 -5.25 -18.74
C ASN A 102 20.20 -4.97 -18.51
N HIS A 103 19.80 -3.74 -18.83
CA HIS A 103 18.42 -3.28 -18.64
C HIS A 103 17.41 -4.11 -19.43
N SER A 104 17.72 -4.53 -20.65
CA SER A 104 16.77 -5.32 -21.44
C SER A 104 16.52 -6.70 -20.84
N ARG A 105 17.56 -7.34 -20.30
CA ARG A 105 17.43 -8.63 -19.62
C ARG A 105 16.66 -8.51 -18.32
N PHE A 106 16.96 -7.49 -17.52
CA PHE A 106 16.21 -7.20 -16.31
C PHE A 106 14.72 -6.93 -16.61
N ARG A 107 14.44 -6.13 -17.64
CA ARG A 107 13.07 -5.84 -18.07
C ARG A 107 12.28 -7.10 -18.45
N SER A 108 12.90 -8.02 -19.21
CA SER A 108 12.25 -9.28 -19.54
C SER A 108 11.91 -10.09 -18.29
N TYR A 109 12.81 -10.14 -17.32
CA TYR A 109 12.57 -10.78 -16.03
C TYR A 109 11.43 -10.09 -15.25
N ALA A 110 11.42 -8.76 -15.17
CA ALA A 110 10.39 -8.00 -14.48
C ALA A 110 8.99 -8.25 -15.06
N ILE A 111 8.86 -8.26 -16.38
CA ILE A 111 7.60 -8.58 -17.08
C ILE A 111 7.15 -10.02 -16.76
N GLU A 112 8.05 -10.97 -16.73
CA GLU A 112 7.75 -12.37 -16.39
C GLU A 112 7.23 -12.49 -14.95
N GLN A 113 7.87 -11.82 -13.99
CA GLN A 113 7.45 -11.83 -12.59
C GLN A 113 6.06 -11.20 -12.41
N ALA A 114 5.83 -9.99 -12.94
CA ALA A 114 4.54 -9.33 -12.86
C ALA A 114 3.42 -10.15 -13.53
N SER A 115 3.69 -10.78 -14.68
CA SER A 115 2.72 -11.65 -15.37
C SER A 115 2.40 -12.91 -14.57
N THR A 116 3.39 -13.49 -13.89
CA THR A 116 3.21 -14.69 -13.07
C THR A 116 2.38 -14.37 -11.83
N ALA A 117 2.68 -13.27 -11.15
CA ALA A 117 1.93 -12.82 -9.99
C ALA A 117 0.46 -12.59 -10.33
N LYS A 118 0.16 -11.86 -11.40
CA LYS A 118 -1.21 -11.61 -11.87
C LYS A 118 -1.97 -12.90 -12.23
N ALA A 119 -1.31 -13.88 -12.84
CA ALA A 119 -1.93 -15.16 -13.18
C ALA A 119 -2.35 -15.98 -11.94
N MET A 120 -1.70 -15.74 -10.81
CA MET A 120 -1.99 -16.43 -9.53
C MET A 120 -3.12 -15.77 -8.75
N GLY A 121 -3.52 -14.52 -9.07
CA GLY A 121 -4.36 -13.66 -8.26
C GLY A 121 -5.76 -13.35 -8.74
N THR A 122 -6.35 -14.11 -9.65
CA THR A 122 -7.67 -13.80 -10.22
C THR A 122 -8.84 -14.48 -9.50
N GLY A 123 -9.05 -14.23 -8.22
CA GLY A 123 -10.23 -14.83 -7.59
C GLY A 123 -10.63 -14.15 -6.29
N ASN A 124 -11.89 -13.77 -6.20
CA ASN A 124 -12.50 -13.28 -4.96
C ASN A 124 -12.76 -14.44 -3.95
N ASN A 125 -12.32 -15.66 -4.23
CA ASN A 125 -12.49 -16.89 -3.40
C ASN A 125 -13.86 -17.04 -2.73
N GLY A 126 -14.91 -16.47 -3.32
CA GLY A 126 -16.26 -16.47 -2.73
C GLY A 126 -16.47 -15.41 -1.63
N VAL A 127 -15.44 -14.61 -1.30
CA VAL A 127 -15.57 -13.49 -0.36
C VAL A 127 -16.25 -12.33 -1.08
N LYS A 128 -17.36 -11.84 -0.53
CA LYS A 128 -18.08 -10.71 -1.12
C LYS A 128 -17.29 -9.42 -0.98
N TYR A 129 -17.50 -8.49 -1.91
CA TYR A 129 -17.01 -7.12 -1.79
C TYR A 129 -17.70 -6.39 -0.64
N PHE A 130 -16.99 -5.43 -0.05
CA PHE A 130 -17.58 -4.52 0.93
C PHE A 130 -18.71 -3.73 0.27
N PRO A 131 -19.85 -3.47 0.94
CA PRO A 131 -20.97 -2.78 0.33
C PRO A 131 -20.58 -1.38 -0.17
N HIS A 132 -21.05 -1.02 -1.38
CA HIS A 132 -20.79 0.29 -2.02
C HIS A 132 -22.04 1.19 -2.08
N SER A 133 -23.00 0.99 -1.17
CA SER A 133 -24.20 1.82 -1.05
C SER A 133 -24.59 2.04 0.40
N GLY A 134 -25.26 3.16 0.69
CA GLY A 134 -25.66 3.51 2.05
C GLY A 134 -24.48 3.87 2.96
N SER A 135 -24.52 3.42 4.21
CA SER A 135 -23.51 3.72 5.21
C SER A 135 -23.02 2.46 5.92
N PRO A 136 -22.36 1.54 5.17
CA PRO A 136 -21.80 0.33 5.76
C PRO A 136 -20.64 0.68 6.70
N LYS A 137 -20.38 -0.21 7.66
CA LYS A 137 -19.41 0.01 8.72
C LYS A 137 -18.23 -0.95 8.59
N ALA A 138 -17.02 -0.39 8.49
CA ALA A 138 -15.77 -1.13 8.52
C ALA A 138 -15.08 -1.02 9.89
N LEU A 139 -14.41 -2.08 10.31
CA LEU A 139 -13.52 -2.08 11.46
C LEU A 139 -12.14 -1.61 11.04
N VAL A 140 -11.60 -0.58 11.71
CA VAL A 140 -10.23 -0.08 11.50
C VAL A 140 -9.40 -0.33 12.75
N ILE A 141 -8.33 -1.10 12.61
CA ILE A 141 -7.45 -1.48 13.71
C ILE A 141 -6.10 -0.75 13.55
N LEU A 142 -5.76 0.07 14.52
CA LEU A 142 -4.45 0.72 14.58
C LEU A 142 -3.44 -0.23 15.21
N VAL A 143 -2.27 -0.38 14.59
CA VAL A 143 -1.20 -1.25 15.09
C VAL A 143 0.15 -0.56 15.14
N GLU A 144 0.87 -0.88 16.20
CA GLU A 144 2.28 -0.55 16.41
C GLU A 144 3.10 -1.82 16.39
N PHE A 145 4.39 -1.69 16.10
CA PHE A 145 5.32 -2.80 16.07
C PHE A 145 6.24 -2.80 17.31
N SER A 146 6.99 -3.87 17.52
CA SER A 146 7.95 -3.92 18.63
C SER A 146 9.01 -2.82 18.54
N ASP A 147 9.32 -2.33 17.33
CA ASP A 147 10.35 -1.34 16.99
C ASP A 147 9.81 0.00 16.46
N THR A 148 8.52 0.09 16.15
CA THR A 148 7.92 1.29 15.53
C THR A 148 6.59 1.60 16.18
N THR A 149 6.40 2.86 16.58
CA THR A 149 5.17 3.37 17.19
C THR A 149 4.64 4.54 16.37
N PHE A 150 3.35 4.87 16.54
CA PHE A 150 2.75 6.04 15.91
C PHE A 150 3.48 7.32 16.31
N GLN A 151 3.76 8.18 15.36
CA GLN A 151 4.35 9.50 15.61
C GLN A 151 3.35 10.42 16.35
N SER A 152 2.06 10.22 16.13
CA SER A 152 0.98 10.88 16.88
C SER A 152 0.84 10.39 18.34
N GLY A 153 1.53 9.31 18.72
CA GLY A 153 1.53 8.76 20.06
C GLY A 153 0.12 8.43 20.55
N GLU A 154 -0.23 8.86 21.76
CA GLU A 154 -1.53 8.62 22.39
C GLU A 154 -2.71 9.22 21.60
N LYS A 155 -2.45 10.17 20.69
CA LYS A 155 -3.48 10.81 19.85
C LYS A 155 -3.78 10.03 18.57
N ALA A 156 -3.07 8.93 18.28
CA ALA A 156 -3.21 8.18 17.02
C ALA A 156 -4.68 7.87 16.68
N LYS A 157 -5.44 7.38 17.65
CA LYS A 157 -6.86 7.09 17.44
C LYS A 157 -7.65 8.32 16.98
N THR A 158 -7.50 9.45 17.68
CA THR A 158 -8.20 10.70 17.32
C THR A 158 -7.77 11.21 15.94
N VAL A 159 -6.46 11.15 15.62
CA VAL A 159 -5.95 11.56 14.32
C VAL A 159 -6.60 10.73 13.21
N PHE A 160 -6.66 9.41 13.35
CA PHE A 160 -7.26 8.55 12.33
C PHE A 160 -8.80 8.58 12.32
N GLU A 161 -9.47 8.88 13.42
CA GLU A 161 -10.90 9.19 13.40
C GLU A 161 -11.18 10.42 12.54
N HIS A 162 -10.35 11.47 12.62
CA HIS A 162 -10.48 12.66 11.76
C HIS A 162 -10.08 12.36 10.30
N PHE A 163 -9.01 11.61 10.09
CA PHE A 163 -8.58 11.17 8.76
C PHE A 163 -9.69 10.41 8.00
N LEU A 164 -10.41 9.55 8.71
CA LEU A 164 -11.42 8.68 8.11
C LEU A 164 -12.80 9.32 7.98
N LYS A 165 -13.23 10.11 8.97
CA LYS A 165 -14.61 10.64 9.06
C LYS A 165 -14.72 12.03 9.71
N GLY A 166 -13.60 12.75 9.84
CA GLY A 166 -13.62 14.08 10.42
C GLY A 166 -14.21 15.11 9.48
N ASN A 167 -14.74 16.18 10.05
CA ASN A 167 -15.12 17.36 9.30
C ASN A 167 -13.85 18.18 9.04
N VAL A 168 -13.62 18.58 7.80
CA VAL A 168 -12.45 19.40 7.39
C VAL A 168 -12.42 20.75 8.11
N GLU A 169 -13.58 21.26 8.50
CA GLU A 169 -13.72 22.56 9.16
C GLU A 169 -13.57 22.47 10.68
N ASP A 170 -13.58 21.26 11.24
CA ASP A 170 -13.35 21.06 12.65
C ASP A 170 -11.89 21.40 13.01
N ALA A 171 -11.70 21.95 14.20
CA ALA A 171 -10.37 22.20 14.72
C ALA A 171 -9.59 20.87 14.82
N LEU A 172 -8.48 20.77 14.11
CA LEU A 172 -7.62 19.60 14.17
C LEU A 172 -7.10 19.42 15.61
N PRO A 173 -6.97 18.17 16.08
CA PRO A 173 -6.36 17.91 17.39
C PRO A 173 -4.96 18.52 17.47
N ASP A 174 -4.54 18.96 18.67
CA ASP A 174 -3.18 19.45 18.89
C ASP A 174 -2.15 18.47 18.36
N GLY A 175 -1.16 18.95 17.61
CA GLY A 175 -0.13 18.15 16.96
C GLY A 175 -0.52 17.57 15.60
N TYR A 176 -1.77 17.70 15.18
CA TYR A 176 -2.19 17.25 13.85
C TYR A 176 -1.53 18.07 12.74
N GLU A 177 -1.34 19.39 12.93
CA GLU A 177 -0.65 20.23 11.96
C GLU A 177 0.76 19.77 11.67
N ALA A 178 1.44 19.16 12.62
CA ALA A 178 2.78 18.61 12.43
C ALA A 178 2.80 17.45 11.42
N TYR A 179 1.66 16.76 11.28
CA TYR A 179 1.50 15.62 10.37
C TYR A 179 0.90 16.00 9.02
N THR A 180 0.31 17.18 8.90
CA THR A 180 -0.33 17.64 7.67
C THR A 180 0.48 18.68 6.93
N GLY A 181 1.63 19.10 7.47
CA GLY A 181 2.54 20.01 6.83
C GLY A 181 3.22 19.40 5.61
N SER A 182 3.37 20.18 4.55
CA SER A 182 4.16 19.79 3.38
C SER A 182 5.47 20.58 3.34
N TYR A 183 6.54 19.91 2.91
CA TYR A 183 7.82 20.58 2.63
C TYR A 183 7.73 21.61 1.49
N MET A 184 6.73 21.49 0.63
CA MET A 184 6.48 22.44 -0.45
C MET A 184 5.47 23.53 -0.08
N ASN A 185 4.51 23.21 0.81
CA ASN A 185 3.50 24.15 1.26
C ASN A 185 3.01 23.77 2.66
N LYS A 186 3.38 24.57 3.66
CA LYS A 186 3.00 24.32 5.07
C LYS A 186 1.50 24.30 5.33
N ASN A 187 0.69 24.79 4.38
CA ASN A 187 -0.77 24.77 4.47
C ASN A 187 -1.41 23.56 3.76
N LEU A 188 -0.58 22.65 3.24
CA LEU A 188 -1.08 21.46 2.56
C LEU A 188 -1.68 20.50 3.59
N ARG A 189 -2.93 20.14 3.39
CA ARG A 189 -3.71 19.22 4.24
C ARG A 189 -4.60 18.36 3.40
N ASN A 190 -5.06 17.25 3.95
CA ASN A 190 -6.12 16.46 3.34
C ASN A 190 -7.34 17.35 3.03
N LYS A 191 -7.85 17.19 1.82
CA LYS A 191 -9.05 17.87 1.35
C LYS A 191 -10.26 16.99 1.63
N GLY A 192 -10.78 17.10 2.84
CA GLY A 192 -11.80 16.21 3.35
C GLY A 192 -11.21 14.97 4.04
N SER A 193 -12.09 14.17 4.59
CA SER A 193 -11.81 12.84 5.10
C SER A 193 -12.02 11.77 4.02
N VAL A 194 -11.67 10.52 4.32
CA VAL A 194 -12.00 9.37 3.46
C VAL A 194 -13.51 9.29 3.22
N SER A 195 -14.34 9.42 4.27
CA SER A 195 -15.81 9.40 4.13
C SER A 195 -16.32 10.53 3.24
N ASP A 196 -15.73 11.73 3.33
CA ASP A 196 -16.12 12.87 2.48
C ASP A 196 -15.81 12.61 1.01
N TYR A 197 -14.64 12.00 0.71
CA TYR A 197 -14.31 11.61 -0.65
C TYR A 197 -15.38 10.71 -1.26
N PHE A 198 -15.77 9.65 -0.57
CA PHE A 198 -16.79 8.72 -1.08
C PHE A 198 -18.19 9.34 -1.12
N TYR A 199 -18.53 10.20 -0.17
CA TYR A 199 -19.77 10.97 -0.19
C TYR A 199 -19.85 11.84 -1.45
N ASP A 200 -18.79 12.57 -1.76
CA ASP A 200 -18.72 13.45 -2.94
C ASP A 200 -18.78 12.64 -4.25
N MET A 201 -18.00 11.55 -4.36
CA MET A 201 -17.99 10.68 -5.55
C MET A 201 -19.38 10.09 -5.82
N SER A 202 -20.08 9.65 -4.79
CA SER A 202 -21.39 9.02 -4.89
C SER A 202 -22.56 10.01 -4.91
N LYS A 203 -22.28 11.32 -4.79
CA LYS A 203 -23.31 12.38 -4.60
C LYS A 203 -24.21 12.10 -3.39
N GLY A 204 -23.64 11.57 -2.33
CA GLY A 204 -24.31 11.25 -1.08
C GLY A 204 -25.00 9.88 -1.03
N ALA A 205 -24.89 9.07 -2.09
CA ALA A 205 -25.46 7.71 -2.09
C ALA A 205 -24.66 6.71 -1.24
N TYR A 206 -23.40 7.02 -0.96
CA TYR A 206 -22.47 6.18 -0.20
C TYR A 206 -21.64 7.00 0.78
N THR A 207 -21.66 6.60 2.04
CA THR A 207 -20.88 7.24 3.11
C THR A 207 -20.37 6.14 4.06
N PRO A 208 -19.17 5.58 3.81
CA PRO A 208 -18.65 4.53 4.67
C PRO A 208 -18.40 5.04 6.08
N LEU A 209 -18.72 4.22 7.07
CA LEU A 209 -18.47 4.47 8.47
C LEU A 209 -17.30 3.63 8.95
N PHE A 210 -16.48 4.20 9.84
CA PHE A 210 -15.29 3.55 10.35
C PHE A 210 -15.30 3.55 11.88
N ASP A 211 -15.19 2.37 12.47
CA ASP A 211 -14.95 2.21 13.90
C ASP A 211 -13.46 2.00 14.14
N VAL A 212 -12.79 2.99 14.72
CA VAL A 212 -11.33 2.97 14.96
C VAL A 212 -11.03 2.41 16.34
N VAL A 213 -10.17 1.40 16.42
CA VAL A 213 -9.74 0.77 17.68
C VAL A 213 -8.20 0.71 17.78
N GLY A 214 -7.69 0.55 18.98
CA GLY A 214 -6.25 0.54 19.24
C GLY A 214 -5.72 1.93 19.60
N PRO A 215 -4.38 2.18 19.46
CA PRO A 215 -3.38 1.29 18.84
C PRO A 215 -3.04 0.05 19.68
N TYR A 216 -2.82 -1.07 18.99
CA TYR A 216 -2.35 -2.32 19.60
C TYR A 216 -0.88 -2.54 19.24
N LYS A 217 -0.06 -2.89 20.24
CA LYS A 217 1.34 -3.20 20.02
C LYS A 217 1.51 -4.68 19.68
N LEU A 218 1.98 -4.95 18.45
CA LEU A 218 2.29 -6.29 17.99
C LEU A 218 3.68 -6.75 18.46
N ASN A 219 3.89 -8.07 18.50
CA ASN A 219 5.12 -8.66 19.06
C ASN A 219 6.32 -8.61 18.10
N HIS A 220 6.07 -8.52 16.80
CA HIS A 220 7.11 -8.52 15.78
C HIS A 220 7.49 -7.09 15.35
N SER A 221 8.67 -6.96 14.75
CA SER A 221 9.14 -5.70 14.17
C SER A 221 8.39 -5.37 12.88
N SER A 222 8.42 -4.11 12.45
CA SER A 222 7.89 -3.67 11.16
C SER A 222 8.51 -4.47 10.00
N LEU A 223 9.82 -4.75 10.07
CA LEU A 223 10.55 -5.55 9.09
C LEU A 223 10.00 -6.98 8.96
N TYR A 224 9.50 -7.60 10.04
CA TYR A 224 8.92 -8.94 9.99
C TYR A 224 7.71 -9.01 9.07
N TYR A 225 6.89 -7.96 9.04
CA TYR A 225 5.68 -7.88 8.22
C TYR A 225 5.94 -7.37 6.81
N GLY A 226 7.01 -6.57 6.59
CA GLY A 226 7.30 -5.88 5.35
C GLY A 226 8.51 -6.43 4.55
N GLN A 227 8.85 -7.70 4.63
CA GLN A 227 10.08 -8.27 4.07
C GLN A 227 10.21 -8.31 2.52
N GLY A 228 9.80 -7.28 1.79
CA GLY A 228 9.95 -7.23 0.33
C GLY A 228 9.24 -8.42 -0.36
N ASP A 229 9.96 -9.21 -1.16
CA ASP A 229 9.41 -10.38 -1.88
C ASP A 229 8.79 -11.48 -0.98
N LYS A 230 8.80 -11.29 0.32
CA LYS A 230 8.23 -12.20 1.32
C LYS A 230 7.10 -11.54 2.08
N ASP A 231 6.29 -10.77 1.40
CA ASP A 231 5.13 -10.10 1.98
C ASP A 231 4.44 -10.98 3.03
N ASN A 232 4.38 -10.46 4.26
CA ASN A 232 3.83 -11.15 5.41
C ASN A 232 2.56 -10.45 5.92
N THR A 233 1.83 -9.82 5.00
CA THR A 233 0.61 -9.07 5.30
C THR A 233 -0.47 -9.96 5.91
N ASP A 234 -0.56 -11.23 5.50
CA ASP A 234 -1.49 -12.17 6.12
C ASP A 234 -1.22 -12.33 7.63
N ALA A 235 0.05 -12.37 8.03
CA ALA A 235 0.42 -12.40 9.45
C ALA A 235 0.08 -11.08 10.16
N LEU A 236 0.28 -9.94 9.49
CA LEU A 236 -0.06 -8.61 10.03
C LEU A 236 -1.56 -8.54 10.35
N VAL A 237 -2.41 -8.93 9.40
CA VAL A 237 -3.87 -8.89 9.59
C VAL A 237 -4.31 -9.87 10.69
N SER A 238 -3.77 -11.09 10.70
CA SER A 238 -4.07 -12.09 11.73
C SER A 238 -3.66 -11.62 13.14
N ASP A 239 -2.46 -11.06 13.28
CA ASP A 239 -1.96 -10.58 14.56
C ASP A 239 -2.73 -9.34 15.05
N ALA A 240 -3.11 -8.44 14.12
CA ALA A 240 -3.93 -7.28 14.43
C ALA A 240 -5.32 -7.68 14.94
N CYS A 241 -6.02 -8.59 14.25
CA CYS A 241 -7.32 -9.09 14.67
C CYS A 241 -7.25 -9.77 16.04
N LYS A 242 -6.25 -10.62 16.24
CA LYS A 242 -6.01 -11.30 17.52
C LYS A 242 -5.73 -10.31 18.66
N ALA A 243 -5.01 -9.21 18.39
CA ALA A 243 -4.73 -8.20 19.40
C ALA A 243 -5.99 -7.39 19.78
N ALA A 244 -6.88 -7.18 18.81
CA ALA A 244 -8.12 -6.42 18.99
C ALA A 244 -9.28 -7.26 19.61
N ASP A 245 -9.24 -8.59 19.51
CA ASP A 245 -10.32 -9.52 19.88
C ASP A 245 -10.91 -9.28 21.27
N LYS A 246 -10.08 -8.93 22.24
CA LYS A 246 -10.51 -8.63 23.62
C LYS A 246 -11.36 -7.37 23.78
N ASP A 247 -11.29 -6.44 22.84
CA ASP A 247 -11.90 -5.10 22.91
C ASP A 247 -12.97 -4.89 21.81
N VAL A 248 -13.08 -5.83 20.84
CA VAL A 248 -13.93 -5.72 19.67
C VAL A 248 -14.89 -6.90 19.59
N ASP A 249 -16.16 -6.61 19.41
CA ASP A 249 -17.17 -7.61 19.01
C ASP A 249 -17.25 -7.64 17.47
N PHE A 250 -16.56 -8.61 16.87
CA PHE A 250 -16.46 -8.77 15.42
C PHE A 250 -17.80 -9.10 14.76
N SER A 251 -18.77 -9.66 15.53
CA SER A 251 -20.09 -9.97 14.99
C SER A 251 -20.87 -8.75 14.50
N ARG A 252 -20.49 -7.56 14.94
CA ARG A 252 -21.08 -6.27 14.53
C ARG A 252 -20.70 -5.82 13.12
N TYR A 253 -19.75 -6.49 12.50
CA TYR A 253 -19.19 -6.16 11.18
C TYR A 253 -19.52 -7.22 10.12
N ASP A 254 -20.53 -8.03 10.35
CA ASP A 254 -21.16 -8.97 9.40
C ASP A 254 -22.57 -8.47 9.13
N ALA A 255 -22.70 -7.46 8.25
CA ALA A 255 -23.97 -6.76 8.05
C ALA A 255 -25.00 -7.59 7.26
N ASP A 256 -24.53 -8.47 6.37
CA ASP A 256 -25.41 -9.31 5.55
C ASP A 256 -25.68 -10.71 6.17
N GLY A 257 -25.03 -11.03 7.29
CA GLY A 257 -25.28 -12.26 8.06
C GLY A 257 -24.71 -13.53 7.43
N ASP A 258 -23.72 -13.41 6.53
CA ASP A 258 -23.15 -14.57 5.83
C ASP A 258 -22.09 -15.34 6.65
N GLY A 259 -21.76 -14.84 7.85
CA GLY A 259 -20.80 -15.45 8.76
C GLY A 259 -19.38 -14.93 8.59
N MET A 260 -19.17 -13.93 7.73
CA MET A 260 -17.88 -13.25 7.54
C MET A 260 -17.95 -11.80 8.00
N VAL A 261 -16.82 -11.30 8.50
CA VAL A 261 -16.64 -9.86 8.72
C VAL A 261 -16.50 -9.19 7.36
N ASP A 262 -17.33 -8.19 7.08
CA ASP A 262 -17.38 -7.53 5.77
C ASP A 262 -16.03 -6.92 5.37
N LEU A 263 -15.32 -6.28 6.33
CA LEU A 263 -14.00 -5.70 6.12
C LEU A 263 -13.29 -5.40 7.44
N VAL A 264 -12.02 -5.80 7.53
CA VAL A 264 -11.06 -5.30 8.51
C VAL A 264 -10.00 -4.48 7.79
N TYR A 265 -9.75 -3.25 8.26
CA TYR A 265 -8.73 -2.37 7.70
C TYR A 265 -7.67 -2.08 8.75
N ILE A 266 -6.39 -2.28 8.42
CA ILE A 266 -5.27 -2.06 9.34
C ILE A 266 -4.58 -0.74 8.98
N ILE A 267 -4.40 0.14 9.95
CA ILE A 267 -3.50 1.28 9.81
C ILE A 267 -2.29 1.03 10.73
N TYR A 268 -1.13 0.96 10.12
CA TYR A 268 0.12 0.65 10.83
C TYR A 268 1.02 1.86 10.99
N ALA A 269 1.75 1.91 12.11
CA ALA A 269 2.75 2.92 12.38
C ALA A 269 3.93 2.81 11.40
N GLY A 270 4.37 3.91 10.82
CA GLY A 270 5.53 3.98 9.92
C GLY A 270 5.19 4.38 8.49
N TYR A 271 6.02 3.93 7.55
CA TYR A 271 6.06 4.40 6.16
C TYR A 271 5.54 3.34 5.19
N PRO A 272 4.91 3.75 4.07
CA PRO A 272 4.49 2.83 3.02
C PRO A 272 5.65 2.50 2.08
N ALA A 273 5.87 1.22 1.78
CA ALA A 273 6.90 0.79 0.83
C ALA A 273 6.72 1.43 -0.55
N SER A 274 5.48 1.65 -0.98
CA SER A 274 5.14 2.29 -2.27
C SER A 274 5.68 3.72 -2.43
N MET A 275 6.00 4.42 -1.32
CA MET A 275 6.47 5.82 -1.34
C MET A 275 7.78 6.07 -0.58
N SER A 276 8.22 5.16 0.29
CA SER A 276 9.35 5.40 1.18
C SER A 276 10.72 5.25 0.52
N GLY A 277 10.79 4.56 -0.60
CA GLY A 277 12.05 4.13 -1.22
C GLY A 277 12.70 2.95 -0.47
N ASN A 278 12.04 2.39 0.53
CA ASN A 278 12.51 1.25 1.29
C ASN A 278 11.65 0.01 1.02
N PRO A 279 12.10 -0.94 0.20
CA PRO A 279 11.33 -2.13 -0.15
C PRO A 279 11.08 -3.08 1.05
N ASN A 280 11.70 -2.81 2.20
CA ASN A 280 11.47 -3.56 3.42
C ASN A 280 10.34 -2.99 4.29
N ASP A 281 9.80 -1.81 3.97
CA ASP A 281 8.60 -1.30 4.58
C ASP A 281 7.39 -2.13 4.09
N ILE A 282 6.25 -2.00 4.78
CA ILE A 282 5.03 -2.72 4.41
C ILE A 282 4.39 -2.02 3.21
N TRP A 283 3.99 -2.80 2.21
CA TRP A 283 3.27 -2.28 1.04
C TRP A 283 1.79 -2.12 1.37
N PRO A 284 1.18 -0.94 1.19
CA PRO A 284 -0.27 -0.77 1.26
C PRO A 284 -0.95 -1.64 0.20
N GLN A 285 -1.95 -2.39 0.63
CA GLN A 285 -2.67 -3.31 -0.24
C GLN A 285 -4.01 -3.70 0.38
N SER A 286 -4.91 -4.26 -0.44
CA SER A 286 -6.20 -4.73 0.02
C SER A 286 -6.68 -5.93 -0.80
N GLY A 287 -7.61 -6.70 -0.25
CA GLY A 287 -8.20 -7.82 -0.99
C GLY A 287 -8.82 -8.88 -0.10
N PRO A 288 -9.19 -10.01 -0.69
CA PRO A 288 -9.48 -11.22 0.06
C PRO A 288 -8.18 -11.87 0.52
N GLY A 289 -8.18 -12.45 1.72
CA GLY A 289 -7.05 -13.25 2.21
C GLY A 289 -6.95 -14.61 1.52
N ASN A 290 -5.80 -15.27 1.70
CA ASN A 290 -5.56 -16.65 1.26
C ASN A 290 -6.36 -17.69 2.08
N GLY A 291 -7.41 -17.26 2.73
CA GLY A 291 -8.25 -18.02 3.64
C GLY A 291 -8.77 -17.09 4.73
N SER A 292 -8.99 -17.63 5.92
CA SER A 292 -9.40 -16.82 7.06
C SER A 292 -8.20 -16.35 7.88
N PHE A 293 -8.20 -15.07 8.24
CA PHE A 293 -7.24 -14.48 9.21
C PHE A 293 -7.59 -14.82 10.67
N GLY A 294 -8.61 -15.62 10.89
CA GLY A 294 -9.11 -16.07 12.18
C GLY A 294 -10.63 -16.03 12.22
N THR A 295 -11.16 -16.59 13.32
CA THR A 295 -12.60 -16.55 13.64
C THR A 295 -12.75 -15.91 15.01
N TYR A 296 -13.49 -14.82 15.07
CA TYR A 296 -13.72 -14.00 16.25
C TYR A 296 -15.24 -13.81 16.41
N ASP A 297 -15.78 -14.00 17.60
CA ASP A 297 -17.21 -13.93 17.89
C ASP A 297 -18.10 -14.73 16.91
N GLY A 298 -17.55 -15.88 16.42
CA GLY A 298 -18.23 -16.75 15.46
C GLY A 298 -18.22 -16.25 14.00
N LYS A 299 -17.46 -15.17 13.68
CA LYS A 299 -17.33 -14.62 12.34
C LYS A 299 -15.91 -14.77 11.81
N GLN A 300 -15.78 -15.16 10.54
CA GLN A 300 -14.49 -15.29 9.87
C GLN A 300 -14.05 -13.94 9.30
N VAL A 301 -12.77 -13.59 9.50
CA VAL A 301 -12.17 -12.44 8.83
C VAL A 301 -11.49 -12.92 7.55
N CYS A 302 -12.00 -12.51 6.39
CA CYS A 302 -11.54 -12.98 5.08
C CYS A 302 -11.18 -11.82 4.11
N ARG A 303 -11.54 -10.58 4.44
CA ARG A 303 -11.24 -9.39 3.61
C ARG A 303 -10.51 -8.34 4.43
N PHE A 304 -9.48 -7.76 3.83
CA PHE A 304 -8.63 -6.79 4.51
C PHE A 304 -8.24 -5.61 3.63
N GLY A 305 -7.73 -4.56 4.27
CA GLY A 305 -6.89 -3.52 3.69
C GLY A 305 -5.80 -3.15 4.67
N VAL A 306 -4.66 -2.67 4.19
CA VAL A 306 -3.55 -2.17 5.01
C VAL A 306 -3.03 -0.84 4.49
N HIS A 307 -2.71 0.09 5.40
CA HIS A 307 -2.31 1.46 5.10
C HIS A 307 -1.32 1.99 6.13
N ALA A 308 -0.39 2.85 5.72
CA ALA A 308 0.62 3.44 6.58
C ALA A 308 0.15 4.72 7.28
N GLU A 309 0.69 5.01 8.47
CA GLU A 309 0.50 6.30 9.14
C GLU A 309 1.09 7.45 8.34
N LEU A 310 2.31 7.29 7.84
CA LEU A 310 3.12 8.39 7.32
C LEU A 310 3.18 8.39 5.80
N ASN A 311 3.41 9.58 5.27
CA ASN A 311 3.67 9.81 3.88
C ASN A 311 5.17 9.81 3.58
N PHE A 312 5.60 9.37 2.39
CA PHE A 312 6.99 9.30 1.97
C PHE A 312 7.90 8.46 2.89
N GLY A 313 9.20 8.75 2.91
CA GLY A 313 10.19 8.04 3.69
C GLY A 313 10.79 8.89 4.81
N TRP A 314 11.57 8.23 5.66
CA TRP A 314 12.19 8.81 6.85
C TRP A 314 13.03 10.07 6.54
N ALA A 315 13.83 10.07 5.49
CA ALA A 315 14.72 11.19 5.14
C ALA A 315 13.95 12.49 4.90
N LEU A 316 12.81 12.41 4.18
CA LEU A 316 11.97 13.57 3.91
C LEU A 316 11.26 14.05 5.17
N ASN A 317 10.77 13.14 5.99
CA ASN A 317 10.09 13.45 7.24
C ASN A 317 11.04 14.11 8.27
N GLN A 318 12.31 13.69 8.34
CA GLN A 318 13.30 14.34 9.22
C GLN A 318 13.53 15.81 8.88
N LYS A 319 13.44 16.19 7.61
CA LYS A 319 13.62 17.59 7.17
C LYS A 319 12.40 18.49 7.41
N ASN A 320 11.21 17.92 7.35
CA ASN A 320 9.95 18.66 7.23
C ASN A 320 8.97 18.42 8.39
N GLY A 321 9.35 17.62 9.38
CA GLY A 321 8.44 17.06 10.36
C GLY A 321 7.72 15.85 9.77
N PHE A 322 7.04 15.10 10.62
CA PHE A 322 6.29 13.93 10.18
C PHE A 322 5.08 14.35 9.36
N LEU A 323 4.94 13.75 8.20
CA LEU A 323 3.84 13.99 7.27
C LEU A 323 2.85 12.84 7.39
N LEU A 324 1.65 13.13 7.88
CA LEU A 324 0.55 12.17 7.86
C LEU A 324 0.27 11.74 6.42
N SER A 325 -0.13 10.50 6.20
CA SER A 325 -0.53 10.01 4.89
C SER A 325 -1.65 10.85 4.28
N GLY A 326 -1.61 11.03 2.96
CA GLY A 326 -2.74 11.57 2.22
C GLY A 326 -3.88 10.55 2.16
N ILE A 327 -5.13 11.03 2.08
CA ILE A 327 -6.30 10.13 1.98
C ILE A 327 -6.33 9.34 0.67
N GLY A 328 -5.59 9.77 -0.36
CA GLY A 328 -5.65 9.19 -1.69
C GLY A 328 -5.27 7.73 -1.73
N LEU A 329 -4.15 7.36 -1.09
CA LEU A 329 -3.70 5.97 -1.02
C LEU A 329 -4.71 5.09 -0.26
N PHE A 330 -5.31 5.59 0.83
CA PHE A 330 -6.38 4.87 1.52
C PHE A 330 -7.62 4.70 0.64
N CYS A 331 -8.04 5.76 -0.06
CA CYS A 331 -9.19 5.71 -0.95
C CYS A 331 -8.98 4.73 -2.10
N HIS A 332 -7.76 4.64 -2.67
CA HIS A 332 -7.39 3.67 -3.69
C HIS A 332 -7.55 2.23 -3.16
N GLU A 333 -6.87 1.89 -2.07
CA GLU A 333 -6.94 0.55 -1.48
C GLU A 333 -8.36 0.18 -1.02
N PHE A 334 -9.08 1.13 -0.44
CA PHE A 334 -10.45 0.91 -0.04
C PHE A 334 -11.37 0.65 -1.23
N SER A 335 -11.11 1.28 -2.39
CA SER A 335 -11.87 1.09 -3.64
C SER A 335 -11.77 -0.34 -4.17
N HIS A 336 -10.62 -1.01 -3.98
CA HIS A 336 -10.48 -2.43 -4.28
C HIS A 336 -11.41 -3.30 -3.42
N THR A 337 -11.62 -2.92 -2.16
CA THR A 337 -12.59 -3.63 -1.30
C THR A 337 -14.03 -3.50 -1.80
N LEU A 338 -14.34 -2.44 -2.55
CA LEU A 338 -15.63 -2.22 -3.22
C LEU A 338 -15.74 -2.96 -4.57
N GLY A 339 -14.64 -3.46 -5.12
CA GLY A 339 -14.61 -4.23 -6.36
C GLY A 339 -13.98 -3.53 -7.56
N LEU A 340 -13.41 -2.35 -7.42
CA LEU A 340 -12.70 -1.67 -8.50
C LEU A 340 -11.30 -2.28 -8.70
N PRO A 341 -10.89 -2.56 -9.94
CA PRO A 341 -9.55 -3.03 -10.26
C PRO A 341 -8.57 -1.86 -10.42
N ASP A 342 -7.27 -2.17 -10.40
CA ASP A 342 -6.25 -1.26 -10.89
C ASP A 342 -6.46 -0.92 -12.37
N LEU A 343 -6.31 0.35 -12.71
CA LEU A 343 -6.38 0.83 -14.09
C LEU A 343 -4.98 1.09 -14.70
N TYR A 344 -3.92 0.92 -13.93
CA TYR A 344 -2.56 0.90 -14.46
C TYR A 344 -2.16 -0.50 -14.96
N PRO A 345 -1.17 -0.60 -15.87
CA PRO A 345 -0.78 -1.86 -16.44
C PRO A 345 0.09 -2.70 -15.48
N THR A 346 -0.57 -3.46 -14.59
CA THR A 346 0.09 -4.35 -13.61
C THR A 346 0.99 -5.43 -14.25
N VAL A 347 0.75 -5.81 -15.53
CA VAL A 347 1.58 -6.77 -16.28
C VAL A 347 2.81 -6.11 -16.91
N ASP A 348 2.76 -4.82 -17.14
CA ASP A 348 3.82 -4.05 -17.81
C ASP A 348 4.38 -2.94 -16.91
N ALA A 349 4.42 -3.22 -15.60
CA ALA A 349 4.91 -2.32 -14.55
C ALA A 349 6.30 -1.70 -14.85
N SER A 350 7.02 -2.26 -15.83
CA SER A 350 8.28 -1.70 -16.34
C SER A 350 8.10 -0.52 -17.31
N LYS A 351 6.87 -0.19 -17.72
CA LYS A 351 6.59 0.89 -18.67
C LYS A 351 5.85 2.04 -17.97
N VAL A 352 6.60 2.85 -17.25
CA VAL A 352 6.06 4.03 -16.56
C VAL A 352 5.35 4.98 -17.53
N ASP A 353 5.78 5.03 -18.79
CA ASP A 353 5.25 5.96 -19.80
C ASP A 353 3.97 5.47 -20.52
N ASN A 354 3.48 4.27 -20.20
CA ASN A 354 2.30 3.68 -20.86
C ASN A 354 1.08 3.61 -19.96
N GLN A 355 1.03 4.41 -18.94
CA GLN A 355 -0.09 4.41 -18.00
C GLN A 355 -1.19 5.33 -18.51
N ASN A 356 -2.35 4.78 -18.64
CA ASN A 356 -3.61 5.46 -18.89
C ASN A 356 -4.61 4.89 -17.89
N PRO A 357 -5.25 5.72 -17.09
CA PRO A 357 -5.37 7.19 -17.15
C PRO A 357 -4.36 7.99 -16.31
N GLU A 358 -3.33 7.34 -15.70
CA GLU A 358 -2.29 8.01 -14.89
C GLU A 358 -2.87 8.83 -13.72
N MET A 359 -2.45 10.09 -13.58
CA MET A 359 -2.88 10.99 -12.50
C MET A 359 -4.35 11.47 -12.62
N TRP A 360 -5.07 11.05 -13.66
CA TRP A 360 -6.46 11.46 -13.90
C TRP A 360 -7.49 10.51 -13.30
N ASP A 361 -7.05 9.44 -12.66
CA ASP A 361 -7.92 8.42 -12.09
C ASP A 361 -7.36 7.91 -10.76
N LEU A 362 -8.24 7.71 -9.76
CA LEU A 362 -7.85 7.23 -8.46
C LEU A 362 -7.19 5.84 -8.54
N MET A 363 -7.75 4.96 -9.39
CA MET A 363 -7.29 3.56 -9.52
C MET A 363 -6.04 3.41 -10.41
N ASP A 364 -5.34 4.53 -10.65
CA ASP A 364 -3.99 4.61 -11.22
C ASP A 364 -3.16 5.57 -10.36
N GLY A 365 -2.42 6.49 -10.91
CA GLY A 365 -1.58 7.43 -10.20
C GLY A 365 -2.32 8.57 -9.50
N GLY A 366 -3.62 8.70 -9.70
CA GLY A 366 -4.47 9.73 -9.11
C GLY A 366 -4.55 9.70 -7.58
N GLU A 367 -4.21 8.56 -6.98
CA GLU A 367 -4.08 8.37 -5.54
C GLU A 367 -2.98 9.25 -4.92
N TYR A 368 -1.95 9.63 -5.71
CA TYR A 368 -0.81 10.43 -5.27
C TYR A 368 -0.92 11.91 -5.62
N THR A 369 -2.04 12.36 -6.19
CA THR A 369 -2.19 13.77 -6.56
C THR A 369 -2.08 14.70 -5.36
N TYR A 370 -1.64 15.94 -5.64
CA TYR A 370 -1.45 16.96 -4.62
C TYR A 370 -0.43 16.57 -3.54
N ASN A 371 0.79 16.17 -3.99
CA ASN A 371 1.96 15.84 -3.16
C ASN A 371 1.78 14.64 -2.22
N GLY A 372 1.31 13.55 -2.73
CA GLY A 372 1.19 12.30 -1.97
C GLY A 372 -0.22 12.04 -1.45
N GLY A 373 -1.24 12.41 -2.24
CA GLY A 373 -2.60 11.97 -2.01
C GLY A 373 -3.43 12.85 -1.07
N TYR A 374 -3.01 14.09 -0.80
CA TYR A 374 -3.81 14.99 0.06
C TYR A 374 -5.09 15.50 -0.61
N CYS A 375 -5.18 15.40 -1.93
CA CYS A 375 -6.38 15.67 -2.71
C CYS A 375 -6.42 14.70 -3.89
N PRO A 376 -6.91 13.46 -3.68
CA PRO A 376 -6.93 12.44 -4.71
C PRO A 376 -7.85 12.82 -5.87
N THR A 377 -7.54 12.27 -7.04
CA THR A 377 -8.34 12.45 -8.24
C THR A 377 -9.72 11.78 -8.07
N PRO A 378 -10.79 12.37 -8.60
CA PRO A 378 -12.10 11.73 -8.65
C PRO A 378 -12.12 10.45 -9.48
N TYR A 379 -13.13 9.62 -9.27
CA TYR A 379 -13.43 8.48 -10.11
C TYR A 379 -13.79 8.91 -11.55
N SER A 380 -13.41 8.09 -12.49
CA SER A 380 -13.87 8.19 -13.88
C SER A 380 -15.38 7.91 -14.01
N PRO A 381 -16.01 8.34 -15.11
CA PRO A 381 -17.41 8.01 -15.37
C PRO A 381 -17.69 6.50 -15.42
N TRP A 382 -16.71 5.68 -15.84
CA TRP A 382 -16.83 4.23 -15.86
C TRP A 382 -16.91 3.64 -14.45
N GLU A 383 -16.05 4.09 -13.55
CA GLU A 383 -16.05 3.65 -12.14
C GLU A 383 -17.35 4.04 -11.43
N LEU A 384 -17.83 5.28 -11.67
CA LEU A 384 -19.09 5.75 -11.11
C LEU A 384 -20.29 4.93 -11.60
N ASP A 385 -20.28 4.46 -12.86
CA ASP A 385 -21.29 3.60 -13.43
C ASP A 385 -21.21 2.18 -12.83
N VAL A 386 -20.01 1.61 -12.74
CA VAL A 386 -19.77 0.30 -12.11
C VAL A 386 -20.22 0.28 -10.64
N MET A 387 -19.98 1.37 -9.90
CA MET A 387 -20.45 1.53 -8.52
C MET A 387 -21.97 1.79 -8.43
N GLY A 388 -22.65 2.03 -9.54
CA GLY A 388 -24.07 2.40 -9.57
C GLY A 388 -24.35 3.80 -9.01
N TRP A 389 -23.34 4.67 -8.95
CA TRP A 389 -23.45 6.04 -8.42
C TRP A 389 -23.83 7.07 -9.49
N THR A 390 -23.73 6.68 -10.74
CA THR A 390 -24.24 7.47 -11.87
C THR A 390 -24.78 6.53 -12.93
N SER A 391 -25.62 7.10 -13.83
CA SER A 391 -26.05 6.38 -15.03
C SER A 391 -25.67 7.25 -16.23
N PRO A 392 -24.76 6.78 -17.08
CA PRO A 392 -24.41 7.50 -18.30
C PRO A 392 -25.63 7.78 -19.16
N VAL A 393 -25.73 8.98 -19.73
CA VAL A 393 -26.78 9.35 -20.68
C VAL A 393 -26.17 9.35 -22.07
N GLU A 394 -26.76 8.58 -22.99
CA GLU A 394 -26.40 8.63 -24.41
C GLU A 394 -26.78 9.99 -24.98
N LEU A 395 -25.84 10.64 -25.67
CA LEU A 395 -26.00 11.98 -26.26
C LEU A 395 -26.62 11.91 -27.66
#